data_79db8a3d892bb0a4db56d09b75fa30d9
#
_entry.id   79db8a3d892bb0a4db56d09b75fa30d9
#
_cell.length_a   1.000
_cell.length_b   1.000
_cell.length_c   1.000
_cell.angle_alpha   90.00
_cell.angle_beta   90.00
_cell.angle_gamma   90.00
#
_symmetry.space_group_name_H-M   'P 1'
#
loop_
_entity.id
_entity.type
_entity.pdbx_description
1 polymer ?
#
loop_
_entity_poly.entity_id
_entity_poly.type
_entity_poly.pdbx_seq_one_letter_code
_entity_poly.pdbx_strand_id
1 'polypeptide(L)'
;DLQSERDILREDLLNRQTTVESILEGQVATVLVEEGFGTMGQLFPPMAMRFTGMPNLLVVSPRDSISMENSLVIDPMPVHERAELEDFVMEAYDVSALVVPLGGIALYPAMIQESSNLPFVIETFAHEWAHHYLYFHPLGMVFFTGDTFAGEGRIINETTADLFGKEIAALVIARYYPELTPPQLPTYENSSAPVIESDPDAFDFAAEMNETRVMVDAFLADGEVEAAEIYMEERRIFFYENGYSFRRLNQAFFAFYGGYQAGGGVAGAGGEDSIGPAILSIRQNTESPYDFLQVMQEITSREALLNTENLLRN
;
A
#
# COMPACT_ATOMS: atom_id res chain seq x y z
N ASP A 1 -17.84 34.50 -6.33
CA ASP A 1 -18.33 33.55 -5.34
C ASP A 1 -17.48 32.29 -5.42
N LEU A 2 -16.92 31.83 -4.30
CA LEU A 2 -16.05 30.65 -4.21
C LEU A 2 -16.67 29.38 -4.79
N GLN A 3 -18.00 29.23 -4.69
CA GLN A 3 -18.69 28.09 -5.29
C GLN A 3 -18.63 28.13 -6.82
N SER A 4 -18.89 29.29 -7.41
CA SER A 4 -18.80 29.45 -8.88
C SER A 4 -17.39 29.23 -9.38
N GLU A 5 -16.39 29.71 -8.66
CA GLU A 5 -14.97 29.47 -9.02
C GLU A 5 -14.60 27.99 -8.94
N ARG A 6 -14.99 27.31 -7.86
CA ARG A 6 -14.82 25.86 -7.72
C ARG A 6 -15.48 25.09 -8.88
N ASP A 7 -16.70 25.45 -9.25
CA ASP A 7 -17.45 24.74 -10.28
C ASP A 7 -16.81 24.93 -11.67
N ILE A 8 -16.27 26.13 -11.97
CA ILE A 8 -15.51 26.40 -13.19
C ILE A 8 -14.20 25.56 -13.22
N LEU A 9 -13.47 25.51 -12.12
CA LEU A 9 -12.24 24.71 -12.03
C LEU A 9 -12.54 23.22 -12.16
N ARG A 10 -13.62 22.75 -11.58
CA ARG A 10 -14.05 21.35 -11.70
C ARG A 10 -14.41 20.98 -13.14
N GLU A 11 -15.10 21.85 -13.85
CA GLU A 11 -15.42 21.67 -15.27
C GLU A 11 -14.15 21.61 -16.13
N ASP A 12 -13.17 22.49 -15.89
CA ASP A 12 -11.89 22.48 -16.59
C ASP A 12 -11.10 21.19 -16.33
N LEU A 13 -11.06 20.71 -15.09
CA LEU A 13 -10.46 19.42 -14.74
C LEU A 13 -11.13 18.26 -15.50
N LEU A 14 -12.44 18.18 -15.48
CA LEU A 14 -13.19 17.12 -16.17
C LEU A 14 -12.95 17.14 -17.67
N ASN A 15 -12.85 18.31 -18.28
CA ASN A 15 -12.57 18.46 -19.72
C ASN A 15 -11.16 17.98 -20.10
N ARG A 16 -10.19 18.01 -19.17
CA ARG A 16 -8.81 17.57 -19.40
C ARG A 16 -8.56 16.13 -18.96
N GLN A 17 -9.41 15.58 -18.10
CA GLN A 17 -9.21 14.30 -17.43
C GLN A 17 -8.84 13.17 -18.39
N THR A 18 -9.65 12.92 -19.43
CA THR A 18 -9.39 11.84 -20.38
C THR A 18 -8.06 11.99 -21.12
N THR A 19 -7.66 13.23 -21.41
CA THR A 19 -6.35 13.49 -22.04
C THR A 19 -5.20 13.15 -21.09
N VAL A 20 -5.31 13.56 -19.82
CA VAL A 20 -4.28 13.28 -18.81
C VAL A 20 -4.21 11.77 -18.54
N GLU A 21 -5.35 11.10 -18.36
CA GLU A 21 -5.41 9.63 -18.23
C GLU A 21 -4.68 8.95 -19.37
N SER A 22 -5.00 9.30 -20.62
CA SER A 22 -4.38 8.67 -21.80
C SER A 22 -2.87 8.93 -21.90
N ILE A 23 -2.39 10.11 -21.49
CA ILE A 23 -0.97 10.42 -21.49
C ILE A 23 -0.25 9.55 -20.45
N LEU A 24 -0.76 9.49 -19.21
CA LEU A 24 -0.15 8.73 -18.13
C LEU A 24 -0.19 7.22 -18.40
N GLU A 25 -1.33 6.71 -18.90
CA GLU A 25 -1.45 5.32 -19.34
C GLU A 25 -0.40 4.98 -20.40
N GLY A 26 -0.22 5.84 -21.40
CA GLY A 26 0.76 5.65 -22.47
C GLY A 26 2.21 5.68 -21.95
N GLN A 27 2.52 6.54 -21.00
CA GLN A 27 3.86 6.65 -20.43
C GLN A 27 4.20 5.43 -19.56
N VAL A 28 3.31 5.02 -18.66
CA VAL A 28 3.50 3.83 -17.82
C VAL A 28 3.54 2.57 -18.68
N ALA A 29 2.61 2.43 -19.64
CA ALA A 29 2.59 1.28 -20.55
C ALA A 29 3.88 1.17 -21.38
N THR A 30 4.45 2.30 -21.83
CA THR A 30 5.71 2.30 -22.57
C THR A 30 6.85 1.75 -21.73
N VAL A 31 6.98 2.20 -20.49
CA VAL A 31 8.02 1.70 -19.59
C VAL A 31 7.81 0.22 -19.30
N LEU A 32 6.59 -0.21 -19.01
CA LEU A 32 6.28 -1.63 -18.76
C LEU A 32 6.62 -2.53 -19.95
N VAL A 33 6.36 -2.07 -21.19
CA VAL A 33 6.74 -2.82 -22.39
C VAL A 33 8.25 -2.93 -22.54
N GLU A 34 8.99 -1.86 -22.24
CA GLU A 34 10.46 -1.85 -22.27
C GLU A 34 11.07 -2.74 -21.18
N GLU A 35 10.43 -2.82 -20.02
CA GLU A 35 10.82 -3.73 -18.92
C GLU A 35 10.48 -5.21 -19.20
N GLY A 36 9.80 -5.54 -20.29
CA GLY A 36 9.58 -6.92 -20.71
C GLY A 36 8.13 -7.41 -20.63
N PHE A 37 7.19 -6.61 -20.16
CA PHE A 37 5.76 -6.99 -20.04
C PHE A 37 4.99 -6.91 -21.36
N GLY A 38 5.69 -6.58 -22.46
CA GLY A 38 5.09 -6.48 -23.79
C GLY A 38 4.99 -7.83 -24.50
N THR A 39 3.82 -8.13 -25.06
CA THR A 39 3.63 -9.23 -25.99
C THR A 39 3.34 -8.66 -27.38
N MET A 40 4.17 -8.98 -28.36
CA MET A 40 4.09 -8.40 -29.73
C MET A 40 4.09 -6.86 -29.75
N GLY A 41 4.81 -6.23 -28.82
CA GLY A 41 4.89 -4.77 -28.66
C GLY A 41 3.66 -4.12 -28.01
N GLN A 42 2.77 -4.91 -27.45
CA GLN A 42 1.61 -4.41 -26.69
C GLN A 42 1.66 -4.91 -25.25
N LEU A 43 1.25 -4.04 -24.33
CA LEU A 43 1.13 -4.40 -22.91
C LEU A 43 -0.05 -5.35 -22.70
N PHE A 44 0.15 -6.41 -21.90
CA PHE A 44 -0.89 -7.30 -21.46
C PHE A 44 -0.80 -7.59 -19.97
N PRO A 45 -1.89 -7.41 -19.20
CA PRO A 45 -3.16 -6.79 -19.60
C PRO A 45 -2.97 -5.33 -20.05
N PRO A 46 -3.87 -4.80 -20.91
CA PRO A 46 -3.78 -3.41 -21.32
C PRO A 46 -3.91 -2.46 -20.13
N MET A 47 -3.19 -1.34 -20.16
CA MET A 47 -3.37 -0.28 -19.19
C MET A 47 -4.75 0.36 -19.34
N ALA A 48 -5.52 0.46 -18.27
CA ALA A 48 -6.80 1.14 -18.24
C ALA A 48 -7.05 1.72 -16.85
N MET A 49 -6.96 3.02 -16.73
CA MET A 49 -7.07 3.77 -15.47
C MET A 49 -8.10 4.89 -15.57
N ARG A 50 -8.76 5.19 -14.47
CA ARG A 50 -9.76 6.25 -14.43
C ARG A 50 -9.66 7.04 -13.13
N PHE A 51 -9.46 8.35 -13.22
CA PHE A 51 -9.60 9.24 -12.07
C PHE A 51 -11.06 9.32 -11.64
N THR A 52 -11.31 9.12 -10.35
CA THR A 52 -12.66 9.16 -9.81
C THR A 52 -12.66 9.46 -8.31
N GLY A 53 -13.82 9.83 -7.79
CA GLY A 53 -14.03 9.87 -6.35
C GLY A 53 -13.91 8.47 -5.77
N MET A 54 -12.95 8.28 -4.85
CA MET A 54 -12.66 6.98 -4.27
C MET A 54 -13.62 6.67 -3.11
N PRO A 55 -14.07 5.42 -3.00
CA PRO A 55 -14.78 4.97 -1.81
C PRO A 55 -13.84 4.92 -0.59
N ASN A 56 -14.43 4.73 0.58
CA ASN A 56 -13.71 4.35 1.77
C ASN A 56 -13.76 2.82 1.96
N LEU A 57 -12.82 2.29 2.74
CA LEU A 57 -12.83 0.92 3.20
C LEU A 57 -13.03 0.93 4.72
N LEU A 58 -14.11 0.32 5.20
CA LEU A 58 -14.26 -0.02 6.62
C LEU A 58 -13.48 -1.31 6.86
N VAL A 59 -12.46 -1.23 7.68
CA VAL A 59 -11.61 -2.35 8.11
C VAL A 59 -12.04 -2.76 9.51
N VAL A 60 -12.25 -4.04 9.72
CA VAL A 60 -12.61 -4.63 11.03
C VAL A 60 -11.58 -5.67 11.42
N SER A 61 -11.09 -5.56 12.65
CA SER A 61 -10.14 -6.49 13.28
C SER A 61 -10.71 -6.94 14.62
N PRO A 62 -10.47 -8.19 15.06
CA PRO A 62 -10.71 -8.56 16.46
C PRO A 62 -9.92 -7.64 17.39
N ARG A 63 -10.36 -7.52 18.65
CA ARG A 63 -9.63 -6.75 19.67
C ARG A 63 -8.43 -7.50 20.21
N ASP A 64 -8.50 -8.83 20.24
CA ASP A 64 -7.49 -9.74 20.81
C ASP A 64 -6.38 -10.15 19.84
N SER A 65 -6.47 -9.70 18.58
CA SER A 65 -5.48 -10.01 17.54
C SER A 65 -5.44 -8.94 16.46
N ILE A 66 -4.36 -8.89 15.68
CA ILE A 66 -4.23 -8.00 14.53
C ILE A 66 -4.44 -8.79 13.26
N SER A 67 -5.66 -8.72 12.73
CA SER A 67 -6.01 -9.35 11.46
C SER A 67 -7.16 -8.59 10.79
N MET A 68 -7.16 -8.51 9.46
CA MET A 68 -8.29 -7.96 8.73
C MET A 68 -9.37 -9.05 8.59
N GLU A 69 -10.20 -9.23 9.63
CA GLU A 69 -11.24 -10.24 9.64
C GLU A 69 -12.35 -9.92 8.63
N ASN A 70 -12.73 -8.65 8.55
CA ASN A 70 -13.70 -8.15 7.59
C ASN A 70 -13.26 -6.83 7.00
N SER A 71 -13.66 -6.60 5.76
CA SER A 71 -13.57 -5.30 5.12
C SER A 71 -14.78 -5.03 4.24
N LEU A 72 -15.23 -3.79 4.23
CA LEU A 72 -16.41 -3.36 3.48
C LEU A 72 -16.12 -2.06 2.75
N VAL A 73 -16.31 -2.08 1.42
CA VAL A 73 -16.28 -0.86 0.62
C VAL A 73 -17.55 -0.06 0.88
N ILE A 74 -17.39 1.19 1.26
CA ILE A 74 -18.48 2.10 1.64
C ILE A 74 -18.35 3.43 0.88
N ASP A 75 -19.46 4.16 0.78
CA ASP A 75 -19.46 5.46 0.12
C ASP A 75 -18.48 6.44 0.80
N PRO A 76 -17.90 7.38 0.02
CA PRO A 76 -17.07 8.44 0.57
C PRO A 76 -17.82 9.23 1.62
N MET A 77 -17.21 9.48 2.76
CA MET A 77 -17.83 10.24 3.85
C MET A 77 -16.83 11.20 4.52
N PRO A 78 -17.32 12.31 5.11
CA PRO A 78 -16.51 13.24 5.88
C PRO A 78 -15.83 12.57 7.09
N VAL A 79 -14.75 13.17 7.57
CA VAL A 79 -13.94 12.60 8.67
C VAL A 79 -14.76 12.35 9.94
N HIS A 80 -15.71 13.24 10.28
CA HIS A 80 -16.55 13.07 11.47
C HIS A 80 -17.51 11.87 11.34
N GLU A 81 -18.10 11.66 10.16
CA GLU A 81 -18.96 10.51 9.90
C GLU A 81 -18.17 9.18 9.96
N ARG A 82 -16.89 9.20 9.51
CA ARG A 82 -16.01 8.04 9.67
C ARG A 82 -15.80 7.68 11.14
N ALA A 83 -15.55 8.69 11.98
CA ALA A 83 -15.36 8.48 13.42
C ALA A 83 -16.63 7.92 14.09
N GLU A 84 -17.80 8.47 13.74
CA GLU A 84 -19.09 8.01 14.26
C GLU A 84 -19.40 6.55 13.85
N LEU A 85 -19.11 6.20 12.58
CA LEU A 85 -19.29 4.83 12.10
C LEU A 85 -18.34 3.85 12.80
N GLU A 86 -17.06 4.22 12.99
CA GLU A 86 -16.10 3.40 13.71
C GLU A 86 -16.52 3.18 15.17
N ASP A 87 -16.93 4.24 15.87
CA ASP A 87 -17.42 4.14 17.25
C ASP A 87 -18.62 3.21 17.35
N PHE A 88 -19.57 3.36 16.42
CA PHE A 88 -20.74 2.49 16.35
C PHE A 88 -20.38 1.02 16.13
N VAL A 89 -19.46 0.73 15.18
CA VAL A 89 -19.07 -0.65 14.88
C VAL A 89 -18.30 -1.27 16.05
N MET A 90 -17.40 -0.51 16.65
CA MET A 90 -16.62 -0.98 17.81
C MET A 90 -17.52 -1.29 19.01
N GLU A 91 -18.47 -0.42 19.31
CA GLU A 91 -19.38 -0.62 20.44
C GLU A 91 -20.40 -1.75 20.19
N ALA A 92 -20.94 -1.83 18.96
CA ALA A 92 -21.99 -2.79 18.65
C ALA A 92 -21.50 -4.25 18.53
N TYR A 93 -20.24 -4.44 18.11
CA TYR A 93 -19.71 -5.78 17.78
C TYR A 93 -18.50 -6.18 18.62
N ASP A 94 -18.03 -5.35 19.55
CA ASP A 94 -16.84 -5.59 20.39
C ASP A 94 -15.59 -5.92 19.56
N VAL A 95 -15.32 -5.08 18.56
CA VAL A 95 -14.22 -5.21 17.60
C VAL A 95 -13.41 -3.92 17.53
N SER A 96 -12.26 -3.98 16.86
CA SER A 96 -11.51 -2.80 16.42
C SER A 96 -11.94 -2.43 14.99
N ALA A 97 -12.17 -1.14 14.72
CA ALA A 97 -12.60 -0.66 13.42
C ALA A 97 -11.85 0.59 12.97
N LEU A 98 -11.61 0.69 11.65
CA LEU A 98 -11.01 1.87 11.03
C LEU A 98 -11.60 2.08 9.64
N VAL A 99 -11.99 3.32 9.32
CA VAL A 99 -12.38 3.72 7.97
C VAL A 99 -11.22 4.43 7.28
N VAL A 100 -10.69 3.84 6.23
CA VAL A 100 -9.57 4.37 5.45
C VAL A 100 -10.01 4.83 4.07
N PRO A 101 -9.49 5.96 3.56
CA PRO A 101 -9.66 6.32 2.16
C PRO A 101 -8.77 5.42 1.30
N LEU A 102 -9.25 4.96 0.15
CA LEU A 102 -8.46 4.19 -0.79
C LEU A 102 -7.78 5.12 -1.81
N GLY A 103 -6.53 4.81 -2.17
CA GLY A 103 -5.76 5.51 -3.21
C GLY A 103 -6.05 5.00 -4.61
N GLY A 104 -6.27 3.68 -4.73
CA GLY A 104 -6.62 2.98 -5.96
C GLY A 104 -7.49 1.77 -5.68
N ILE A 105 -8.09 1.22 -6.71
CA ILE A 105 -8.81 -0.07 -6.69
C ILE A 105 -8.60 -0.76 -8.05
N ALA A 106 -8.10 -1.98 -8.05
CA ALA A 106 -7.81 -2.79 -9.23
C ALA A 106 -9.08 -3.33 -9.90
N LEU A 107 -10.02 -2.47 -10.24
CA LEU A 107 -11.10 -2.76 -11.17
C LEU A 107 -10.60 -2.60 -12.62
N TYR A 108 -11.45 -2.82 -13.62
CA TYR A 108 -11.06 -2.59 -15.01
C TYR A 108 -12.09 -1.71 -15.73
N PRO A 109 -11.78 -0.43 -16.02
CA PRO A 109 -10.58 0.34 -15.66
C PRO A 109 -10.35 0.43 -14.15
N ALA A 110 -9.08 0.49 -13.71
CA ALA A 110 -8.79 0.74 -12.31
C ALA A 110 -9.26 2.14 -11.91
N MET A 111 -9.79 2.25 -10.70
CA MET A 111 -10.18 3.52 -10.11
C MET A 111 -8.98 4.12 -9.39
N ILE A 112 -8.65 5.36 -9.69
CA ILE A 112 -7.50 6.07 -9.11
C ILE A 112 -7.97 7.36 -8.45
N GLN A 113 -7.46 7.64 -7.26
CA GLN A 113 -7.75 8.87 -6.55
C GLN A 113 -7.22 10.09 -7.31
N GLU A 114 -8.05 11.10 -7.48
CA GLU A 114 -7.62 12.40 -8.00
C GLU A 114 -6.58 13.02 -7.04
N SER A 115 -5.38 13.32 -7.54
CA SER A 115 -4.29 13.90 -6.77
C SER A 115 -3.46 14.85 -7.62
N SER A 116 -2.95 15.92 -7.01
CA SER A 116 -1.94 16.80 -7.61
C SER A 116 -0.51 16.28 -7.44
N ASN A 117 -0.32 15.21 -6.67
CA ASN A 117 0.97 14.55 -6.49
C ASN A 117 1.21 13.56 -7.64
N LEU A 118 1.88 14.02 -8.70
CA LEU A 118 2.11 13.21 -9.89
C LEU A 118 2.94 11.93 -9.61
N PRO A 119 4.00 11.93 -8.81
CA PRO A 119 4.68 10.70 -8.40
C PRO A 119 3.74 9.66 -7.78
N PHE A 120 2.88 10.06 -6.86
CA PHE A 120 1.87 9.19 -6.25
C PHE A 120 0.90 8.61 -7.30
N VAL A 121 0.44 9.44 -8.25
CA VAL A 121 -0.48 8.98 -9.30
C VAL A 121 0.19 7.94 -10.19
N ILE A 122 1.44 8.17 -10.62
CA ILE A 122 2.18 7.23 -11.47
C ILE A 122 2.44 5.91 -10.72
N GLU A 123 2.82 5.99 -9.44
CA GLU A 123 3.00 4.83 -8.57
C GLU A 123 1.70 4.03 -8.48
N THR A 124 0.57 4.70 -8.21
CA THR A 124 -0.73 4.04 -8.12
C THR A 124 -1.13 3.39 -9.45
N PHE A 125 -0.87 4.02 -10.59
CA PHE A 125 -1.12 3.41 -11.91
C PHE A 125 -0.36 2.09 -12.09
N ALA A 126 0.92 2.06 -11.73
CA ALA A 126 1.74 0.88 -11.85
C ALA A 126 1.37 -0.20 -10.81
N HIS A 127 1.00 0.20 -9.60
CA HIS A 127 0.51 -0.67 -8.53
C HIS A 127 -0.79 -1.40 -8.93
N GLU A 128 -1.80 -0.65 -9.38
CA GLU A 128 -3.08 -1.24 -9.80
C GLU A 128 -2.92 -2.11 -11.06
N TRP A 129 -1.98 -1.74 -11.96
CA TRP A 129 -1.66 -2.58 -13.09
C TRP A 129 -0.99 -3.90 -12.65
N ALA A 130 -0.16 -3.89 -11.63
CA ALA A 130 0.42 -5.13 -11.10
C ALA A 130 -0.68 -6.09 -10.61
N HIS A 131 -1.72 -5.59 -9.95
CA HIS A 131 -2.88 -6.42 -9.59
C HIS A 131 -3.60 -6.98 -10.81
N HIS A 132 -3.77 -6.19 -11.89
CA HIS A 132 -4.35 -6.69 -13.15
C HIS A 132 -3.50 -7.79 -13.77
N TYR A 133 -2.16 -7.64 -13.74
CA TYR A 133 -1.24 -8.66 -14.24
C TYR A 133 -1.31 -9.92 -13.37
N LEU A 134 -1.18 -9.77 -12.05
CA LEU A 134 -1.19 -10.89 -11.11
C LEU A 134 -2.54 -11.65 -11.10
N TYR A 135 -3.64 -11.01 -11.47
CA TYR A 135 -4.96 -11.67 -11.57
C TYR A 135 -4.93 -12.94 -12.43
N PHE A 136 -4.08 -13.01 -13.43
CA PHE A 136 -3.93 -14.17 -14.31
C PHE A 136 -2.94 -15.23 -13.79
N HIS A 137 -2.41 -15.05 -12.58
CA HIS A 137 -1.36 -15.87 -11.99
C HIS A 137 -1.75 -16.39 -10.59
N PRO A 138 -1.06 -17.43 -10.07
CA PRO A 138 -1.39 -18.03 -8.78
C PRO A 138 -1.52 -17.04 -7.62
N LEU A 139 -0.59 -16.08 -7.48
CA LEU A 139 -0.64 -15.08 -6.42
C LEU A 139 -1.92 -14.22 -6.48
N GLY A 140 -2.32 -13.76 -7.66
CA GLY A 140 -3.55 -13.02 -7.81
C GLY A 140 -4.79 -13.87 -7.58
N MET A 141 -4.77 -15.14 -8.01
CA MET A 141 -5.88 -16.05 -7.74
C MET A 141 -6.11 -16.23 -6.24
N VAL A 142 -5.07 -16.39 -5.43
CA VAL A 142 -5.18 -16.45 -3.97
C VAL A 142 -5.73 -15.14 -3.40
N PHE A 143 -5.30 -14.00 -3.91
CA PHE A 143 -5.79 -12.68 -3.49
C PHE A 143 -7.29 -12.49 -3.77
N PHE A 144 -7.77 -12.87 -4.97
CA PHE A 144 -9.16 -12.63 -5.38
C PHE A 144 -10.13 -13.76 -4.98
N THR A 145 -9.67 -15.00 -4.78
CA THR A 145 -10.51 -16.17 -4.51
C THR A 145 -10.27 -16.80 -3.16
N GLY A 146 -9.18 -16.45 -2.47
CA GLY A 146 -8.84 -16.95 -1.14
C GLY A 146 -9.86 -16.53 -0.10
N ASP A 147 -9.91 -17.31 0.99
CA ASP A 147 -10.76 -17.03 2.14
C ASP A 147 -10.28 -15.72 2.77
N THR A 148 -10.87 -14.67 2.28
CA THR A 148 -10.76 -13.31 2.78
C THR A 148 -9.49 -12.49 2.47
N PHE A 149 -9.71 -11.21 2.31
CA PHE A 149 -8.78 -10.09 2.34
C PHE A 149 -7.76 -10.10 3.52
N ALA A 150 -7.82 -11.07 4.42
CA ALA A 150 -7.08 -11.14 5.67
C ALA A 150 -5.86 -12.07 5.65
N GLY A 151 -5.64 -12.82 4.57
CA GLY A 151 -4.61 -13.85 4.54
C GLY A 151 -3.21 -13.34 4.16
N GLU A 152 -2.19 -14.17 4.40
CA GLU A 152 -0.79 -13.94 3.99
C GLU A 152 -0.67 -13.65 2.50
N GLY A 153 -1.53 -14.27 1.67
CA GLY A 153 -1.59 -14.02 0.23
C GLY A 153 -1.90 -12.57 -0.12
N ARG A 154 -2.77 -11.89 0.67
CA ARG A 154 -3.00 -10.45 0.53
C ARG A 154 -1.74 -9.65 0.85
N ILE A 155 -1.09 -9.92 1.98
CA ILE A 155 0.13 -9.20 2.38
C ILE A 155 1.21 -9.37 1.31
N ILE A 156 1.40 -10.58 0.80
CA ILE A 156 2.37 -10.86 -0.28
C ILE A 156 2.00 -10.10 -1.55
N ASN A 157 0.73 -10.12 -1.96
CA ASN A 157 0.27 -9.47 -3.18
C ASN A 157 0.39 -7.93 -3.10
N GLU A 158 -0.13 -7.32 -2.02
CA GLU A 158 -0.05 -5.87 -1.80
C GLU A 158 1.40 -5.37 -1.69
N THR A 159 2.24 -6.08 -0.92
CA THR A 159 3.66 -5.72 -0.77
C THR A 159 4.41 -5.85 -2.10
N THR A 160 4.09 -6.87 -2.91
CA THR A 160 4.66 -7.04 -4.25
C THR A 160 4.24 -5.91 -5.18
N ALA A 161 2.94 -5.59 -5.23
CA ALA A 161 2.41 -4.52 -6.07
C ALA A 161 2.94 -3.14 -5.66
N ASP A 162 3.09 -2.89 -4.36
CA ASP A 162 3.63 -1.65 -3.82
C ASP A 162 5.11 -1.44 -4.21
N LEU A 163 5.95 -2.44 -4.01
CA LEU A 163 7.36 -2.37 -4.41
C LEU A 163 7.52 -2.20 -5.93
N PHE A 164 6.78 -2.99 -6.70
CA PHE A 164 6.76 -2.90 -8.14
C PHE A 164 6.27 -1.53 -8.63
N GLY A 165 5.19 -1.02 -8.06
CA GLY A 165 4.62 0.30 -8.38
C GLY A 165 5.63 1.43 -8.20
N LYS A 166 6.37 1.43 -7.09
CA LYS A 166 7.44 2.41 -6.81
C LYS A 166 8.58 2.34 -7.83
N GLU A 167 9.03 1.15 -8.18
CA GLU A 167 10.11 0.99 -9.16
C GLU A 167 9.70 1.47 -10.55
N ILE A 168 8.54 1.06 -11.04
CA ILE A 168 8.03 1.53 -12.33
C ILE A 168 7.80 3.04 -12.31
N ALA A 169 7.25 3.59 -11.22
CA ALA A 169 7.11 5.04 -11.08
C ALA A 169 8.45 5.77 -11.14
N ALA A 170 9.48 5.24 -10.49
CA ALA A 170 10.81 5.83 -10.55
C ALA A 170 11.36 5.86 -12.00
N LEU A 171 11.17 4.79 -12.77
CA LEU A 171 11.56 4.71 -14.19
C LEU A 171 10.77 5.71 -15.06
N VAL A 172 9.45 5.79 -14.87
CA VAL A 172 8.59 6.75 -15.58
C VAL A 172 8.99 8.19 -15.27
N ILE A 173 9.22 8.51 -14.00
CA ILE A 173 9.62 9.84 -13.57
C ILE A 173 11.00 10.20 -14.14
N ALA A 174 11.97 9.32 -14.04
CA ALA A 174 13.30 9.56 -14.60
C ALA A 174 13.26 9.85 -16.11
N ARG A 175 12.32 9.25 -16.83
CA ARG A 175 12.18 9.41 -18.29
C ARG A 175 11.40 10.65 -18.69
N TYR A 176 10.26 10.91 -18.08
CA TYR A 176 9.30 11.92 -18.53
C TYR A 176 9.25 13.18 -17.64
N TYR A 177 9.70 13.07 -16.40
CA TYR A 177 9.60 14.12 -15.38
C TYR A 177 10.86 14.22 -14.52
N PRO A 178 12.07 14.38 -15.14
CA PRO A 178 13.35 14.31 -14.44
C PRO A 178 13.52 15.41 -13.37
N GLU A 179 12.67 16.44 -13.38
CA GLU A 179 12.63 17.50 -12.37
C GLU A 179 11.88 17.10 -11.08
N LEU A 180 11.14 15.98 -11.09
CA LEU A 180 10.42 15.51 -9.92
C LEU A 180 11.27 14.53 -9.12
N THR A 181 11.02 14.49 -7.81
CA THR A 181 11.62 13.47 -6.93
C THR A 181 10.85 12.16 -7.09
N PRO A 182 11.51 11.07 -7.48
CA PRO A 182 10.85 9.76 -7.58
C PRO A 182 10.46 9.21 -6.20
N PRO A 183 9.54 8.25 -6.14
CA PRO A 183 9.26 7.50 -4.91
C PRO A 183 10.54 6.89 -4.34
N GLN A 184 10.67 6.92 -3.02
CA GLN A 184 11.78 6.27 -2.35
C GLN A 184 11.57 4.76 -2.36
N LEU A 185 12.55 4.03 -2.87
CA LEU A 185 12.56 2.57 -2.79
C LEU A 185 13.02 2.15 -1.39
N PRO A 186 12.38 1.16 -0.80
CA PRO A 186 12.80 0.64 0.49
C PRO A 186 14.20 0.02 0.36
N THR A 187 15.10 0.39 1.28
CA THR A 187 16.45 -0.16 1.34
C THR A 187 16.54 -1.21 2.44
N TYR A 188 17.16 -2.33 2.11
CA TYR A 188 17.53 -3.32 3.12
C TYR A 188 18.81 -2.86 3.83
N GLU A 189 18.95 -3.07 5.15
CA GLU A 189 20.10 -2.61 5.97
C GLU A 189 21.50 -3.09 5.48
N ASN A 190 21.54 -4.01 4.51
CA ASN A 190 22.79 -4.50 3.91
C ASN A 190 23.14 -3.87 2.56
N SER A 191 22.40 -2.88 2.08
CA SER A 191 22.79 -2.19 0.84
C SER A 191 23.92 -1.22 1.16
N SER A 192 25.05 -1.35 0.44
CA SER A 192 26.20 -0.43 0.48
C SER A 192 25.90 0.94 -0.16
N ALA A 193 24.64 1.35 -0.21
CA ALA A 193 24.27 2.70 -0.58
C ALA A 193 24.82 3.68 0.48
N PRO A 194 25.31 4.87 0.09
CA PRO A 194 25.79 5.84 1.05
C PRO A 194 24.63 6.21 1.99
N VAL A 195 24.82 5.90 3.26
CA VAL A 195 23.95 6.37 4.34
C VAL A 195 23.99 7.90 4.22
N ILE A 196 22.87 8.51 3.81
CA ILE A 196 22.69 9.93 4.06
C ILE A 196 22.70 10.00 5.58
N GLU A 197 23.71 10.67 6.16
CA GLU A 197 23.77 10.89 7.60
C GLU A 197 22.45 11.57 8.02
N SER A 198 21.49 10.75 8.46
CA SER A 198 20.29 11.24 9.12
C SER A 198 20.76 11.89 10.43
N ASP A 199 20.23 13.05 10.73
CA ASP A 199 20.43 13.70 12.02
C ASP A 199 20.14 12.65 13.12
N PRO A 200 21.13 12.27 13.95
CA PRO A 200 20.91 11.24 14.97
C PRO A 200 19.84 11.64 16.02
N ASP A 201 19.45 12.91 16.06
CA ASP A 201 18.38 13.45 16.89
C ASP A 201 17.03 13.56 16.13
N ALA A 202 16.98 13.16 14.85
CA ALA A 202 15.74 13.16 14.08
C ALA A 202 14.81 12.03 14.54
N PHE A 203 13.52 12.33 14.62
CA PHE A 203 12.50 11.35 14.96
C PHE A 203 12.43 10.25 13.89
N ASP A 204 12.77 9.02 14.26
CA ASP A 204 12.66 7.84 13.39
C ASP A 204 11.26 7.24 13.49
N PHE A 205 10.39 7.72 12.61
CA PHE A 205 9.01 7.27 12.55
C PHE A 205 8.87 5.75 12.33
N ALA A 206 9.69 5.16 11.47
CA ALA A 206 9.60 3.74 11.14
C ALA A 206 10.00 2.85 12.33
N ALA A 207 11.09 3.20 13.02
CA ALA A 207 11.53 2.50 14.22
C ALA A 207 10.50 2.60 15.34
N GLU A 208 9.95 3.79 15.59
CA GLU A 208 8.93 4.03 16.62
C GLU A 208 7.61 3.30 16.33
N MET A 209 7.19 3.24 15.07
CA MET A 209 5.99 2.51 14.68
C MET A 209 6.19 0.99 14.78
N ASN A 210 7.39 0.50 14.42
CA ASN A 210 7.75 -0.90 14.59
C ASN A 210 7.76 -1.30 16.06
N GLU A 211 8.41 -0.51 16.93
CA GLU A 211 8.39 -0.73 18.39
C GLU A 211 6.96 -0.78 18.91
N THR A 212 6.12 0.18 18.45
CA THR A 212 4.71 0.21 18.85
C THR A 212 3.99 -1.08 18.46
N ARG A 213 4.19 -1.56 17.22
CA ARG A 213 3.57 -2.80 16.75
C ARG A 213 4.04 -4.01 17.55
N VAL A 214 5.34 -4.16 17.77
CA VAL A 214 5.92 -5.28 18.55
C VAL A 214 5.37 -5.33 19.98
N MET A 215 5.27 -4.18 20.65
CA MET A 215 4.69 -4.10 21.99
C MET A 215 3.21 -4.44 22.01
N VAL A 216 2.44 -4.00 21.02
CA VAL A 216 1.01 -4.36 20.87
C VAL A 216 0.87 -5.86 20.68
N ASP A 217 1.66 -6.46 19.78
CA ASP A 217 1.65 -7.91 19.55
C ASP A 217 1.96 -8.68 20.86
N ALA A 218 2.90 -8.19 21.69
CA ALA A 218 3.23 -8.80 22.98
C ALA A 218 2.05 -8.73 23.98
N PHE A 219 1.42 -7.57 24.15
CA PHE A 219 0.22 -7.43 24.99
C PHE A 219 -0.91 -8.36 24.56
N LEU A 220 -1.18 -8.42 23.25
CA LEU A 220 -2.24 -9.28 22.72
C LEU A 220 -1.92 -10.78 22.88
N ALA A 221 -0.64 -11.18 22.74
CA ALA A 221 -0.20 -12.55 22.97
C ALA A 221 -0.39 -12.99 24.45
N ASP A 222 -0.24 -12.04 25.39
CA ASP A 222 -0.48 -12.26 26.82
C ASP A 222 -1.98 -12.14 27.20
N GLY A 223 -2.86 -11.80 26.25
CA GLY A 223 -4.30 -11.61 26.46
C GLY A 223 -4.65 -10.28 27.12
N GLU A 224 -3.72 -9.33 27.16
CA GLU A 224 -3.87 -8.01 27.79
C GLU A 224 -4.46 -6.98 26.82
N VAL A 225 -5.67 -7.23 26.31
CA VAL A 225 -6.31 -6.42 25.26
C VAL A 225 -6.44 -4.95 25.66
N GLU A 226 -6.97 -4.67 26.86
CA GLU A 226 -7.16 -3.31 27.34
C GLU A 226 -5.83 -2.56 27.51
N ALA A 227 -4.76 -3.26 27.93
CA ALA A 227 -3.43 -2.67 28.04
C ALA A 227 -2.86 -2.31 26.64
N ALA A 228 -3.08 -3.18 25.64
CA ALA A 228 -2.72 -2.92 24.25
C ALA A 228 -3.41 -1.66 23.71
N GLU A 229 -4.71 -1.52 23.96
CA GLU A 229 -5.52 -0.37 23.51
C GLU A 229 -5.09 0.94 24.18
N ILE A 230 -4.83 0.92 25.50
CA ILE A 230 -4.30 2.07 26.22
C ILE A 230 -2.93 2.47 25.65
N TYR A 231 -2.04 1.50 25.47
CA TYR A 231 -0.71 1.74 24.91
C TYR A 231 -0.79 2.33 23.49
N MET A 232 -1.64 1.80 22.61
CA MET A 232 -1.84 2.35 21.28
C MET A 232 -2.31 3.82 21.31
N GLU A 233 -3.20 4.19 22.24
CA GLU A 233 -3.63 5.59 22.37
C GLU A 233 -2.51 6.49 22.89
N GLU A 234 -1.71 6.03 23.85
CA GLU A 234 -0.51 6.76 24.33
C GLU A 234 0.49 6.98 23.17
N ARG A 235 0.72 5.95 22.36
CA ARG A 235 1.58 6.04 21.18
C ARG A 235 1.01 6.95 20.10
N ARG A 236 -0.31 6.96 19.89
CA ARG A 236 -0.97 7.89 18.97
C ARG A 236 -0.71 9.35 19.37
N ILE A 237 -0.80 9.66 20.67
CA ILE A 237 -0.50 11.00 21.21
C ILE A 237 0.98 11.32 21.01
N PHE A 238 1.88 10.40 21.31
CA PHE A 238 3.32 10.54 21.09
C PHE A 238 3.66 10.84 19.62
N PHE A 239 3.07 10.13 18.65
CA PHE A 239 3.24 10.45 17.24
C PHE A 239 2.71 11.83 16.88
N TYR A 240 1.57 12.22 17.43
CA TYR A 240 1.01 13.57 17.20
C TYR A 240 1.96 14.68 17.68
N GLU A 241 2.57 14.52 18.83
CA GLU A 241 3.55 15.47 19.39
C GLU A 241 4.82 15.56 18.53
N ASN A 242 5.13 14.51 17.76
CA ASN A 242 6.23 14.48 16.80
C ASN A 242 5.82 14.83 15.36
N GLY A 243 4.62 15.40 15.17
CA GLY A 243 4.17 15.93 13.88
C GLY A 243 3.41 14.92 12.99
N TYR A 244 3.11 13.73 13.48
CA TYR A 244 2.38 12.70 12.75
C TYR A 244 0.95 12.57 13.27
N SER A 245 -0.04 12.83 12.44
CA SER A 245 -1.45 12.86 12.85
C SER A 245 -2.19 11.61 12.39
N PHE A 246 -2.48 10.73 13.32
CA PHE A 246 -3.38 9.60 13.11
C PHE A 246 -4.71 9.87 13.82
N ARG A 247 -5.81 9.61 13.14
CA ARG A 247 -7.13 9.73 13.73
C ARG A 247 -7.36 8.62 14.77
N ARG A 248 -6.93 7.40 14.44
CA ARG A 248 -6.89 6.23 15.33
C ARG A 248 -5.62 5.45 15.12
N LEU A 249 -5.13 4.85 16.18
CA LEU A 249 -4.09 3.83 16.15
C LEU A 249 -4.64 2.65 16.96
N ASN A 250 -5.07 1.58 16.27
CA ASN A 250 -5.74 0.44 16.85
C ASN A 250 -5.42 -0.85 16.05
N GLN A 251 -5.99 -2.00 16.42
CA GLN A 251 -5.75 -3.25 15.74
C GLN A 251 -6.13 -3.19 14.25
N ALA A 252 -7.26 -2.54 13.90
CA ALA A 252 -7.67 -2.37 12.50
C ALA A 252 -6.69 -1.50 11.70
N PHE A 253 -6.04 -0.51 12.34
CA PHE A 253 -4.97 0.27 11.73
C PHE A 253 -3.79 -0.63 11.32
N PHE A 254 -3.30 -1.44 12.24
CA PHE A 254 -2.20 -2.35 11.97
C PHE A 254 -2.58 -3.47 10.99
N ALA A 255 -3.83 -3.95 11.05
CA ALA A 255 -4.34 -4.96 10.11
C ALA A 255 -4.36 -4.44 8.67
N PHE A 256 -4.66 -3.15 8.46
CA PHE A 256 -4.64 -2.54 7.14
C PHE A 256 -3.23 -2.14 6.70
N TYR A 257 -2.58 -1.25 7.45
CA TYR A 257 -1.29 -0.67 7.05
C TYR A 257 -0.12 -1.63 7.19
N GLY A 258 -0.19 -2.61 8.10
CA GLY A 258 0.78 -3.70 8.22
C GLY A 258 0.74 -4.70 7.06
N GLY A 259 -0.25 -4.61 6.18
CA GLY A 259 -0.31 -5.39 4.94
C GLY A 259 0.56 -4.83 3.80
N TYR A 260 1.16 -3.64 3.96
CA TYR A 260 2.02 -2.97 2.97
C TYR A 260 3.45 -2.89 3.53
N GLN A 261 4.21 -3.98 3.39
CA GLN A 261 5.48 -4.16 4.12
C GLN A 261 6.73 -3.72 3.36
N ALA A 262 6.59 -3.25 2.12
CA ALA A 262 7.71 -2.75 1.30
C ALA A 262 7.84 -1.21 1.30
N GLY A 263 7.43 -0.54 2.40
CA GLY A 263 7.52 0.91 2.53
C GLY A 263 6.35 1.68 1.91
N GLY A 264 5.29 0.99 1.45
CA GLY A 264 3.97 1.54 1.21
C GLY A 264 3.19 1.66 2.52
N GLY A 265 2.14 2.43 2.56
CA GLY A 265 1.35 2.58 3.76
C GLY A 265 2.10 3.28 4.90
N VAL A 266 2.18 2.66 6.06
CA VAL A 266 2.85 3.20 7.25
C VAL A 266 4.09 2.39 7.56
N ALA A 267 5.27 2.95 7.33
CA ALA A 267 6.54 2.29 7.60
C ALA A 267 6.62 1.81 9.08
N GLY A 268 7.02 0.57 9.28
CA GLY A 268 7.09 -0.06 10.62
C GLY A 268 5.80 -0.74 11.09
N ALA A 269 4.63 -0.49 10.48
CA ALA A 269 3.36 -1.08 10.91
C ALA A 269 3.26 -2.60 10.75
N GLY A 270 4.15 -3.23 9.98
CA GLY A 270 4.26 -4.69 9.82
C GLY A 270 4.88 -5.40 11.02
N GLY A 271 5.58 -4.70 11.90
CA GLY A 271 6.29 -5.30 13.03
C GLY A 271 7.42 -6.24 12.59
N GLU A 272 7.57 -7.36 13.27
CA GLU A 272 8.58 -8.40 12.97
C GLU A 272 8.14 -9.41 11.90
N ASP A 273 7.15 -9.09 11.08
CA ASP A 273 6.71 -9.99 10.02
C ASP A 273 7.81 -10.21 8.97
N SER A 274 8.07 -11.47 8.64
CA SER A 274 9.11 -11.88 7.69
C SER A 274 8.74 -11.68 6.22
N ILE A 275 7.48 -11.38 5.89
CA ILE A 275 7.02 -11.27 4.49
C ILE A 275 7.70 -10.11 3.77
N GLY A 276 7.65 -8.91 4.33
CA GLY A 276 8.27 -7.74 3.73
C GLY A 276 9.78 -7.90 3.47
N PRO A 277 10.57 -8.25 4.50
CA PRO A 277 11.99 -8.53 4.34
C PRO A 277 12.29 -9.59 3.27
N ALA A 278 11.52 -10.68 3.21
CA ALA A 278 11.72 -11.73 2.21
C ALA A 278 11.42 -11.24 0.78
N ILE A 279 10.36 -10.46 0.58
CA ILE A 279 10.03 -9.86 -0.73
C ILE A 279 11.13 -8.90 -1.19
N LEU A 280 11.62 -8.05 -0.29
CA LEU A 280 12.75 -7.16 -0.58
C LEU A 280 14.03 -7.94 -0.93
N SER A 281 14.33 -9.01 -0.20
CA SER A 281 15.44 -9.90 -0.49
C SER A 281 15.31 -10.55 -1.88
N ILE A 282 14.12 -11.05 -2.24
CA ILE A 282 13.86 -11.59 -3.58
C ILE A 282 14.09 -10.53 -4.64
N ARG A 283 13.57 -9.29 -4.44
CA ARG A 283 13.78 -8.21 -5.40
C ARG A 283 15.25 -7.86 -5.60
N GLN A 284 16.04 -7.87 -4.56
CA GLN A 284 17.50 -7.60 -4.64
C GLN A 284 18.28 -8.71 -5.38
N ASN A 285 17.73 -9.92 -5.42
CA ASN A 285 18.33 -11.07 -6.10
C ASN A 285 17.69 -11.36 -7.47
N THR A 286 16.93 -10.42 -8.02
CA THR A 286 16.38 -10.45 -9.39
C THR A 286 16.94 -9.27 -10.20
N GLU A 287 17.13 -9.47 -11.52
CA GLU A 287 17.82 -8.50 -12.37
C GLU A 287 16.95 -7.29 -12.72
N SER A 288 15.65 -7.48 -12.83
CA SER A 288 14.71 -6.46 -13.29
C SER A 288 13.36 -6.50 -12.55
N PRO A 289 12.53 -5.46 -12.63
CA PRO A 289 11.14 -5.51 -12.17
C PRO A 289 10.33 -6.64 -12.83
N TYR A 290 10.65 -6.98 -14.09
CA TYR A 290 10.04 -8.11 -14.78
C TYR A 290 10.39 -9.44 -14.12
N ASP A 291 11.68 -9.72 -13.90
CA ASP A 291 12.12 -10.97 -13.27
C ASP A 291 11.56 -11.10 -11.86
N PHE A 292 11.53 -9.99 -11.12
CA PHE A 292 10.90 -9.95 -9.81
C PHE A 292 9.43 -10.39 -9.86
N LEU A 293 8.64 -9.79 -10.74
CA LEU A 293 7.22 -10.13 -10.83
C LEU A 293 6.99 -11.55 -11.36
N GLN A 294 7.89 -12.06 -12.25
CA GLN A 294 7.86 -13.46 -12.70
C GLN A 294 8.08 -14.45 -11.55
N VAL A 295 8.94 -14.13 -10.60
CA VAL A 295 9.15 -14.94 -9.40
C VAL A 295 7.94 -14.84 -8.46
N MET A 296 7.50 -13.61 -8.17
CA MET A 296 6.46 -13.36 -7.19
C MET A 296 5.09 -13.91 -7.60
N GLN A 297 4.76 -13.91 -8.88
CA GLN A 297 3.46 -14.37 -9.39
C GLN A 297 3.11 -15.82 -9.03
N GLU A 298 4.10 -16.66 -8.75
CA GLU A 298 3.93 -18.08 -8.40
C GLU A 298 3.83 -18.33 -6.88
N ILE A 299 4.09 -17.30 -6.05
CA ILE A 299 4.18 -17.43 -4.59
C ILE A 299 2.82 -17.22 -3.96
N THR A 300 2.27 -18.26 -3.34
CA THR A 300 0.91 -18.25 -2.77
C THR A 300 0.85 -18.37 -1.25
N SER A 301 2.01 -18.52 -0.58
CA SER A 301 2.09 -18.66 0.88
C SER A 301 3.42 -18.16 1.42
N ARG A 302 3.47 -17.87 2.72
CA ARG A 302 4.71 -17.53 3.45
C ARG A 302 5.78 -18.62 3.30
N GLU A 303 5.39 -19.89 3.39
CA GLU A 303 6.34 -20.99 3.23
C GLU A 303 6.99 -20.98 1.84
N ALA A 304 6.19 -20.82 0.78
CA ALA A 304 6.70 -20.71 -0.58
C ALA A 304 7.61 -19.47 -0.74
N LEU A 305 7.24 -18.34 -0.14
CA LEU A 305 8.03 -17.11 -0.15
C LEU A 305 9.42 -17.31 0.46
N LEU A 306 9.48 -17.82 1.70
CA LEU A 306 10.72 -18.02 2.42
C LEU A 306 11.61 -19.08 1.75
N ASN A 307 11.03 -20.14 1.17
CA ASN A 307 11.75 -21.12 0.40
C ASN A 307 12.37 -20.51 -0.87
N THR A 308 11.63 -19.66 -1.58
CA THR A 308 12.11 -18.97 -2.79
C THR A 308 13.22 -17.98 -2.45
N GLU A 309 13.07 -17.19 -1.38
CA GLU A 309 14.13 -16.30 -0.88
C GLU A 309 15.44 -17.06 -0.63
N ASN A 310 15.36 -18.18 0.10
CA ASN A 310 16.52 -18.99 0.41
C ASN A 310 17.22 -19.58 -0.85
N LEU A 311 16.45 -19.92 -1.87
CA LEU A 311 16.98 -20.41 -3.15
C LEU A 311 17.70 -19.34 -3.96
N LEU A 312 17.23 -18.11 -3.93
CA LEU A 312 17.83 -17.00 -4.67
C LEU A 312 19.08 -16.42 -3.99
N ARG A 313 19.21 -16.60 -2.68
CA ARG A 313 20.37 -16.14 -1.90
C ARG A 313 21.60 -17.08 -1.99
N ASN A 314 21.44 -18.33 -2.43
CA ASN A 314 22.49 -19.35 -2.53
C ASN A 314 22.97 -19.52 -3.97
#